data_0d07b6b6dd7ad859cdc79b2e215b0fae
#
_entry.id   0d07b6b6dd7ad859cdc79b2e215b0fae
#
_cell.length_a   1.000
_cell.length_b   1.000
_cell.length_c   1.000
_cell.angle_alpha   90.00
_cell.angle_beta   90.00
_cell.angle_gamma   90.00
#
_symmetry.space_group_name_H-M   'P 1'
#
loop_
_entity.id
_entity.type
_entity.pdbx_description
1 polymer ?
#
loop_
_entity_poly.entity_id
_entity_poly.type
_entity_poly.pdbx_seq_one_letter_code
_entity_poly.pdbx_strand_id
1 'polypeptide(L)'
;MSGGEQQMVAIARGLMSDPRLIILDEPSLGLMPKMVSRLFQLIQTVLDTGVSLILVEQNAYQALEVVQRAYVLEKGHVTIEGAGRDLLSNEIVRKSFLGL
;
A
#
# COMPACT_ATOMS: atom_id res chain seq x y z
N MET A 1 -15.96 16.55 3.23
CA MET A 1 -15.07 15.45 3.66
C MET A 1 -13.63 15.76 3.30
N SER A 2 -12.68 15.39 4.14
CA SER A 2 -11.26 15.47 3.82
C SER A 2 -10.90 14.49 2.70
N GLY A 3 -9.73 14.67 2.08
CA GLY A 3 -9.21 13.74 1.07
C GLY A 3 -9.09 12.32 1.60
N GLY A 4 -8.64 12.16 2.86
CA GLY A 4 -8.53 10.86 3.50
C GLY A 4 -9.87 10.20 3.73
N GLU A 5 -10.86 10.96 4.15
CA GLU A 5 -12.22 10.44 4.32
C GLU A 5 -12.85 10.02 3.00
N GLN A 6 -12.63 10.80 1.94
CA GLN A 6 -13.08 10.45 0.59
C GLN A 6 -12.46 9.13 0.12
N GLN A 7 -11.18 8.95 0.39
CA GLN A 7 -10.46 7.73 0.01
C GLN A 7 -11.00 6.51 0.76
N MET A 8 -11.26 6.66 2.06
CA MET A 8 -11.85 5.58 2.88
C MET A 8 -13.25 5.20 2.40
N VAL A 9 -14.06 6.20 2.02
CA VAL A 9 -15.40 5.96 1.45
C VAL A 9 -15.31 5.19 0.14
N ALA A 10 -14.36 5.56 -0.73
CA ALA A 10 -14.16 4.88 -2.01
C ALA A 10 -13.78 3.40 -1.81
N ILE A 11 -12.89 3.12 -0.85
CA ILE A 11 -12.52 1.74 -0.52
C ILE A 11 -13.72 0.97 0.05
N ALA A 12 -14.48 1.59 0.93
CA ALA A 12 -15.68 0.98 1.50
C ALA A 12 -16.72 0.62 0.42
N ARG A 13 -16.91 1.50 -0.57
CA ARG A 13 -17.78 1.21 -1.71
C ARG A 13 -17.30 -0.01 -2.50
N GLY A 14 -16.00 -0.08 -2.76
CA GLY A 14 -15.43 -1.24 -3.43
C GLY A 14 -15.73 -2.54 -2.69
N LEU A 15 -15.65 -2.50 -1.36
CA LEU A 15 -15.91 -3.65 -0.52
C LEU A 15 -17.37 -4.09 -0.54
N MET A 16 -18.30 -3.19 -0.78
CA MET A 16 -19.74 -3.52 -0.82
C MET A 16 -20.10 -4.47 -1.96
N SER A 17 -19.29 -4.56 -3.00
CA SER A 17 -19.49 -5.51 -4.09
C SER A 17 -19.01 -6.93 -3.76
N ASP A 18 -18.51 -7.16 -2.55
CA ASP A 18 -17.96 -8.44 -2.08
C ASP A 18 -16.87 -8.97 -3.05
N PRO A 19 -15.82 -8.21 -3.29
CA PRO A 19 -14.82 -8.56 -4.28
C PRO A 19 -13.87 -9.63 -3.76
N ARG A 20 -13.25 -10.39 -4.69
CA ARG A 20 -12.13 -11.28 -4.38
C ARG A 20 -10.79 -10.56 -4.48
N LEU A 21 -10.74 -9.51 -5.28
CA LEU A 21 -9.53 -8.72 -5.54
C LEU A 21 -9.90 -7.25 -5.54
N ILE A 22 -9.08 -6.45 -4.86
CA ILE A 22 -9.14 -4.99 -4.89
C ILE A 22 -7.81 -4.48 -5.43
N ILE A 23 -7.86 -3.48 -6.30
CA ILE A 23 -6.68 -2.79 -6.81
C ILE A 23 -6.75 -1.34 -6.33
N LEU A 24 -5.73 -0.92 -5.59
CA LEU A 24 -5.60 0.47 -5.11
C LEU A 24 -4.38 1.10 -5.75
N ASP A 25 -4.59 2.19 -6.47
CA ASP A 25 -3.54 2.92 -7.17
C ASP A 25 -3.23 4.22 -6.43
N GLU A 26 -2.08 4.24 -5.77
CA GLU A 26 -1.57 5.37 -4.98
C GLU A 26 -2.62 5.96 -4.02
N PRO A 27 -3.22 5.11 -3.15
CA PRO A 27 -4.31 5.58 -2.30
C PRO A 27 -3.89 6.62 -1.25
N SER A 28 -2.61 6.71 -0.90
CA SER A 28 -2.13 7.67 0.10
C SER A 28 -1.71 9.02 -0.50
N LEU A 29 -1.73 9.15 -1.84
CA LEU A 29 -1.25 10.35 -2.51
C LEU A 29 -2.02 11.59 -2.05
N GLY A 30 -1.29 12.61 -1.61
CA GLY A 30 -1.87 13.88 -1.18
C GLY A 30 -2.49 13.88 0.21
N LEU A 31 -2.43 12.77 0.94
CA LEU A 31 -2.97 12.70 2.30
C LEU A 31 -1.97 13.15 3.34
N MET A 32 -2.47 13.77 4.42
CA MET A 32 -1.64 14.10 5.58
C MET A 32 -1.18 12.83 6.30
N PRO A 33 -0.03 12.85 7.00
CA PRO A 33 0.53 11.65 7.64
C PRO A 33 -0.45 10.90 8.54
N LYS A 34 -1.26 11.60 9.31
CA LYS A 34 -2.27 10.98 10.18
C LYS A 34 -3.28 10.18 9.38
N MET A 35 -3.70 10.71 8.24
CA MET A 35 -4.67 10.01 7.37
C MET A 35 -4.02 8.86 6.62
N VAL A 36 -2.74 8.97 6.29
CA VAL A 36 -1.98 7.86 5.71
C VAL A 36 -1.98 6.66 6.66
N SER A 37 -1.70 6.89 7.94
CA SER A 37 -1.71 5.83 8.94
C SER A 37 -3.08 5.16 9.06
N ARG A 38 -4.15 5.95 9.06
CA ARG A 38 -5.52 5.42 9.11
C ARG A 38 -5.86 4.61 7.86
N LEU A 39 -5.43 5.09 6.70
CA LEU A 39 -5.64 4.38 5.44
C LEU A 39 -4.98 3.00 5.47
N PHE A 40 -3.73 2.91 5.91
CA PHE A 40 -3.04 1.63 5.96
C PHE A 40 -3.60 0.69 7.04
N GLN A 41 -4.13 1.22 8.13
CA GLN A 41 -4.88 0.42 9.09
C GLN A 41 -6.13 -0.18 8.44
N LEU A 42 -6.85 0.61 7.65
CA LEU A 42 -8.00 0.12 6.90
C LEU A 42 -7.61 -0.96 5.89
N ILE A 43 -6.51 -0.75 5.17
CA ILE A 43 -5.99 -1.74 4.22
C ILE A 43 -5.69 -3.06 4.94
N GLN A 44 -5.06 -3.01 6.11
CA GLN A 44 -4.80 -4.22 6.89
C GLN A 44 -6.10 -4.92 7.29
N THR A 45 -7.11 -4.17 7.72
CA THR A 45 -8.42 -4.72 8.05
C THR A 45 -9.05 -5.43 6.84
N VAL A 46 -8.94 -4.84 5.66
CA VAL A 46 -9.42 -5.44 4.40
C VAL A 46 -8.70 -6.76 4.12
N LEU A 47 -7.37 -6.76 4.25
CA LEU A 47 -6.57 -7.97 4.04
C LEU A 47 -6.97 -9.08 5.02
N ASP A 48 -7.27 -8.73 6.26
CA ASP A 48 -7.67 -9.69 7.29
C ASP A 48 -9.01 -10.38 6.96
N THR A 49 -9.83 -9.80 6.07
CA THR A 49 -11.08 -10.44 5.61
C THR A 49 -10.86 -11.51 4.54
N GLY A 50 -9.64 -11.67 4.05
CA GLY A 50 -9.31 -12.65 3.01
C GLY A 50 -9.39 -12.12 1.59
N VAL A 51 -9.67 -10.83 1.39
CA VAL A 51 -9.65 -10.19 0.07
C VAL A 51 -8.21 -10.07 -0.40
N SER A 52 -7.94 -10.40 -1.67
CA SER A 52 -6.64 -10.15 -2.28
C SER A 52 -6.52 -8.69 -2.69
N LEU A 53 -5.30 -8.16 -2.59
CA LEU A 53 -5.03 -6.75 -2.83
C LEU A 53 -3.80 -6.59 -3.73
N ILE A 54 -3.94 -5.73 -4.75
CA ILE A 54 -2.80 -5.16 -5.46
C ILE A 54 -2.72 -3.70 -5.06
N LEU A 55 -1.59 -3.31 -4.51
CA LEU A 55 -1.35 -1.96 -4.02
C LEU A 55 -0.21 -1.32 -4.80
N VAL A 56 -0.50 -0.20 -5.47
CA VAL A 56 0.52 0.62 -6.10
C VAL A 56 0.74 1.83 -5.20
N GLU A 57 1.98 2.03 -4.74
CA GLU A 57 2.25 3.04 -3.72
C GLU A 57 3.66 3.60 -3.83
N GLN A 58 3.80 4.91 -3.66
CA GLN A 58 5.10 5.57 -3.51
C GLN A 58 5.57 5.58 -2.06
N ASN A 59 4.63 5.50 -1.11
CA ASN A 59 4.96 5.39 0.31
C ASN A 59 5.45 3.98 0.62
N ALA A 60 6.72 3.74 0.29
CA ALA A 60 7.30 2.39 0.30
C ALA A 60 7.29 1.77 1.69
N TYR A 61 7.66 2.54 2.72
CA TYR A 61 7.73 2.00 4.08
C TYR A 61 6.38 1.42 4.53
N GLN A 62 5.32 2.20 4.41
CA GLN A 62 3.97 1.78 4.80
C GLN A 62 3.49 0.59 3.96
N ALA A 63 3.73 0.63 2.66
CA ALA A 63 3.30 -0.45 1.77
C ALA A 63 4.00 -1.76 2.13
N LEU A 64 5.32 -1.73 2.35
CA LEU A 64 6.08 -2.94 2.66
C LEU A 64 5.68 -3.57 3.99
N GLU A 65 5.17 -2.78 4.93
CA GLU A 65 4.70 -3.32 6.21
C GLU A 65 3.44 -4.19 6.08
N VAL A 66 2.60 -3.93 5.07
CA VAL A 66 1.30 -4.61 4.95
C VAL A 66 1.24 -5.69 3.89
N VAL A 67 2.15 -5.66 2.90
CA VAL A 67 2.11 -6.61 1.79
C VAL A 67 2.92 -7.86 2.07
N GLN A 68 2.47 -8.99 1.51
CA GLN A 68 3.21 -10.25 1.58
C GLN A 68 4.38 -10.24 0.60
N ARG A 69 4.18 -9.69 -0.59
CA ARG A 69 5.18 -9.64 -1.65
C ARG A 69 5.15 -8.29 -2.34
N ALA A 70 6.33 -7.80 -2.71
CA ALA A 70 6.45 -6.50 -3.36
C ALA A 70 7.42 -6.56 -4.54
N TYR A 71 7.17 -5.64 -5.47
CA TYR A 71 7.97 -5.45 -6.67
C TYR A 71 8.33 -3.97 -6.76
N VAL A 72 9.62 -3.67 -6.82
CA VAL A 72 10.09 -2.29 -7.00
C VAL A 72 10.29 -2.04 -8.48
N LEU A 73 9.59 -1.02 -8.99
CA LEU A 73 9.67 -0.65 -10.40
C LEU A 73 10.45 0.64 -10.56
N GLU A 74 11.40 0.63 -11.48
CA GLU A 74 12.15 1.82 -11.91
C GLU A 74 12.14 1.88 -13.42
N LYS A 75 11.75 3.02 -13.98
CA LYS A 75 11.74 3.27 -15.43
C LYS A 75 11.05 2.14 -16.22
N GLY A 76 9.94 1.63 -15.68
CA GLY A 76 9.16 0.59 -16.33
C GLY A 76 9.69 -0.83 -16.16
N HIS A 77 10.72 -1.03 -15.34
CA HIS A 77 11.31 -2.35 -15.11
C HIS A 77 11.22 -2.74 -13.64
N VAL A 78 11.01 -4.03 -13.37
CA VAL A 78 11.13 -4.57 -12.02
C VAL A 78 12.61 -4.72 -11.69
N THR A 79 13.08 -3.98 -10.69
CA THR A 79 14.49 -3.98 -10.29
C THR A 79 14.74 -4.86 -9.07
N ILE A 80 13.77 -4.96 -8.17
CA ILE A 80 13.85 -5.74 -6.94
C ILE A 80 12.49 -6.37 -6.69
N GLU A 81 12.48 -7.62 -6.22
CA GLU A 81 11.26 -8.27 -5.76
C GLU A 81 11.53 -9.14 -4.56
N GLY A 82 10.52 -9.36 -3.73
CA GLY A 82 10.64 -10.21 -2.56
C GLY A 82 9.51 -10.03 -1.58
N ALA A 83 9.61 -10.72 -0.44
CA ALA A 83 8.67 -10.54 0.66
C ALA A 83 8.78 -9.12 1.21
N GLY A 84 7.66 -8.54 1.62
CA GLY A 84 7.64 -7.16 2.14
C GLY A 84 8.62 -6.96 3.30
N ARG A 85 8.63 -7.86 4.27
CA ARG A 85 9.53 -7.78 5.42
C ARG A 85 11.01 -7.87 5.03
N ASP A 86 11.34 -8.65 4.00
CA ASP A 86 12.72 -8.78 3.53
C ASP A 86 13.19 -7.49 2.84
N LEU A 87 12.29 -6.85 2.10
CA LEU A 87 12.61 -5.58 1.46
C LEU A 87 12.72 -4.44 2.47
N LEU A 88 11.96 -4.48 3.56
CA LEU A 88 12.10 -3.49 4.64
C LEU A 88 13.49 -3.51 5.27
N SER A 89 14.14 -4.66 5.35
CA SER A 89 15.48 -4.81 5.90
C SER A 89 16.60 -4.76 4.86
N ASN A 90 16.25 -4.68 3.58
CA ASN A 90 17.23 -4.60 2.49
C ASN A 90 17.89 -3.22 2.46
N GLU A 91 19.24 -3.17 2.52
CA GLU A 91 19.97 -1.92 2.58
C GLU A 91 19.77 -1.04 1.34
N ILE A 92 19.70 -1.64 0.17
CA ILE A 92 19.52 -0.91 -1.09
C ILE A 92 18.13 -0.25 -1.09
N VAL A 93 17.10 -1.00 -0.70
CA VAL A 93 15.73 -0.49 -0.59
C VAL A 93 15.66 0.62 0.45
N ARG A 94 16.28 0.44 1.61
CA ARG A 94 16.28 1.44 2.69
C ARG A 94 16.92 2.76 2.23
N LYS A 95 18.03 2.69 1.54
CA LYS A 95 18.74 3.89 1.06
C LYS A 95 18.01 4.55 -0.10
N SER A 96 17.50 3.76 -1.05
CA SER A 96 16.97 4.29 -2.31
C SER A 96 15.50 4.70 -2.21
N PHE A 97 14.70 4.04 -1.38
CA PHE A 97 13.25 4.22 -1.38
C PHE A 97 12.66 4.57 -0.02
N LEU A 98 13.32 4.24 1.08
CA LEU A 98 12.79 4.49 2.42
C LEU A 98 13.38 5.74 3.07
N GLY A 99 14.44 6.30 2.53
CA GLY A 99 15.10 7.47 3.08
C GLY A 99 15.87 7.19 4.37
N LEU A 100 16.27 5.98 4.59
CA LEU A 100 16.93 5.56 5.83
C LEU A 100 18.43 5.36 5.68
#